data_63159f3ed364be25742945a5f97cdbf4
#
_entry.id   63159f3ed364be25742945a5f97cdbf4
#
_cell.length_a   1.000
_cell.length_b   1.000
_cell.length_c   1.000
_cell.angle_alpha   90.00
_cell.angle_beta   90.00
_cell.angle_gamma   90.00
#
_symmetry.space_group_name_H-M   'P 1'
#
loop_
_entity.id
_entity.type
_entity.pdbx_description
1 polymer ?
#
loop_
_entity_poly.entity_id
_entity_poly.type
_entity_poly.pdbx_seq_one_letter_code
_entity_poly.pdbx_strand_id
1 'polypeptide(L)'
;MRILKIIGMIAGGLVALFLIVAAVLPSSYRITRTVEIETPAEMIYPLVVNLPNWPKWDPFTEQEPTAKSTFVGEPGTIGSEWSWVGEVIGTGSMTVEEVVPNRYIRSRMEMIAPQPMVAQDLWDFTPTASGTKVTWTVQGDLDYPMGRIFGLFMESLMGSTFEKGLANLKRLSEQQTVAPLSSNDSR
;
A
#
# COMPACT_ATOMS: atom_id res chain seq x y z
N MET A 1 8.90 -44.33 27.73
CA MET A 1 7.49 -43.91 27.79
C MET A 1 7.24 -42.58 28.57
N ARG A 2 7.84 -42.37 29.75
CA ARG A 2 7.64 -41.12 30.55
C ARG A 2 8.15 -39.86 29.86
N ILE A 3 9.36 -39.90 29.26
CA ILE A 3 9.98 -38.78 28.56
C ILE A 3 9.10 -38.32 27.37
N LEU A 4 8.57 -39.24 26.58
CA LEU A 4 7.73 -38.95 25.43
C LEU A 4 6.42 -38.26 25.85
N LYS A 5 5.82 -38.67 27.00
CA LYS A 5 4.65 -38.01 27.58
C LYS A 5 4.97 -36.57 28.03
N ILE A 6 6.14 -36.35 28.65
CA ILE A 6 6.57 -35.01 29.07
C ILE A 6 6.78 -34.10 27.88
N ILE A 7 7.48 -34.58 26.83
CA ILE A 7 7.68 -33.84 25.58
C ILE A 7 6.31 -33.49 24.96
N GLY A 8 5.38 -34.44 24.88
CA GLY A 8 4.05 -34.21 24.37
C GLY A 8 3.25 -33.17 25.17
N MET A 9 3.35 -33.19 26.51
CA MET A 9 2.70 -32.18 27.34
C MET A 9 3.31 -30.78 27.15
N ILE A 10 4.62 -30.65 27.05
CA ILE A 10 5.30 -29.38 26.80
C ILE A 10 4.91 -28.86 25.43
N ALA A 11 4.95 -29.67 24.36
CA ALA A 11 4.56 -29.28 23.02
C ALA A 11 3.08 -28.82 22.97
N GLY A 12 2.18 -29.57 23.60
CA GLY A 12 0.77 -29.21 23.72
C GLY A 12 0.57 -27.90 24.48
N GLY A 13 1.32 -27.67 25.54
CA GLY A 13 1.30 -26.42 26.30
C GLY A 13 1.78 -25.21 25.48
N LEU A 14 2.84 -25.38 24.69
CA LEU A 14 3.34 -24.33 23.80
C LEU A 14 2.34 -23.98 22.69
N VAL A 15 1.71 -24.99 22.07
CA VAL A 15 0.66 -24.78 21.08
C VAL A 15 -0.54 -24.05 21.68
N ALA A 16 -0.99 -24.47 22.86
CA ALA A 16 -2.09 -23.80 23.55
C ALA A 16 -1.75 -22.34 23.88
N LEU A 17 -0.54 -22.08 24.40
CA LEU A 17 -0.07 -20.71 24.66
C LEU A 17 -0.02 -19.88 23.38
N PHE A 18 0.51 -20.40 22.29
CA PHE A 18 0.55 -19.75 20.98
C PHE A 18 -0.86 -19.34 20.51
N LEU A 19 -1.83 -20.26 20.58
CA LEU A 19 -3.20 -20.00 20.19
C LEU A 19 -3.87 -18.93 21.09
N ILE A 20 -3.62 -19.00 22.40
CA ILE A 20 -4.14 -17.99 23.36
C ILE A 20 -3.54 -16.61 23.04
N VAL A 21 -2.23 -16.51 22.81
CA VAL A 21 -1.59 -15.25 22.44
C VAL A 21 -2.19 -14.71 21.14
N ALA A 22 -2.31 -15.54 20.09
CA ALA A 22 -2.91 -15.12 18.83
C ALA A 22 -4.38 -14.66 18.99
N ALA A 23 -5.13 -15.24 19.96
CA ALA A 23 -6.53 -14.87 20.19
C ALA A 23 -6.70 -13.46 20.79
N VAL A 24 -5.72 -12.97 21.56
CA VAL A 24 -5.76 -11.63 22.18
C VAL A 24 -5.12 -10.54 21.31
N LEU A 25 -4.40 -10.91 20.25
CA LEU A 25 -3.81 -9.96 19.31
C LEU A 25 -4.89 -9.30 18.43
N PRO A 26 -4.61 -8.09 17.90
CA PRO A 26 -5.51 -7.41 16.96
C PRO A 26 -5.86 -8.31 15.76
N SER A 27 -7.11 -8.26 15.33
CA SER A 27 -7.60 -9.00 14.15
C SER A 27 -7.49 -8.21 12.85
N SER A 28 -6.94 -7.00 12.89
CA SER A 28 -6.73 -6.12 11.74
C SER A 28 -5.46 -5.31 11.92
N TYR A 29 -4.95 -4.79 10.81
CA TYR A 29 -3.83 -3.85 10.81
C TYR A 29 -4.22 -2.58 10.08
N ARG A 30 -3.55 -1.49 10.41
CA ARG A 30 -3.63 -0.21 9.71
C ARG A 30 -2.27 0.45 9.74
N ILE A 31 -1.72 0.75 8.57
CA ILE A 31 -0.47 1.48 8.39
C ILE A 31 -0.80 2.80 7.73
N THR A 32 -0.42 3.91 8.33
CA THR A 32 -0.70 5.25 7.81
C THR A 32 0.59 6.05 7.74
N ARG A 33 0.82 6.70 6.60
CA ARG A 33 1.90 7.66 6.39
C ARG A 33 1.36 8.93 5.78
N THR A 34 2.02 10.03 6.09
CA THR A 34 1.59 11.36 5.64
C THR A 34 2.80 12.16 5.17
N VAL A 35 2.60 12.93 4.11
CA VAL A 35 3.59 13.89 3.60
C VAL A 35 2.90 15.20 3.22
N GLU A 36 3.60 16.33 3.39
CA GLU A 36 3.19 17.61 2.82
C GLU A 36 3.93 17.84 1.50
N ILE A 37 3.17 18.14 0.45
CA ILE A 37 3.65 18.36 -0.91
C ILE A 37 3.28 19.79 -1.29
N GLU A 38 4.27 20.60 -1.73
CA GLU A 38 4.09 21.99 -2.15
C GLU A 38 3.48 22.08 -3.56
N THR A 39 2.36 21.35 -3.76
CA THR A 39 1.66 21.22 -5.03
C THR A 39 0.16 21.11 -4.75
N PRO A 40 -0.71 21.74 -5.54
CA PRO A 40 -2.16 21.58 -5.43
C PRO A 40 -2.61 20.15 -5.67
N ALA A 41 -3.69 19.72 -5.00
CA ALA A 41 -4.22 18.37 -5.08
C ALA A 41 -4.57 17.94 -6.51
N GLU A 42 -5.00 18.89 -7.35
CA GLU A 42 -5.35 18.67 -8.76
C GLU A 42 -4.19 18.12 -9.60
N MET A 43 -2.96 18.39 -9.19
CA MET A 43 -1.75 17.89 -9.87
C MET A 43 -1.26 16.56 -9.27
N ILE A 44 -1.49 16.33 -7.99
CA ILE A 44 -1.07 15.10 -7.29
C ILE A 44 -2.06 13.96 -7.52
N TYR A 45 -3.35 14.25 -7.39
CA TYR A 45 -4.44 13.29 -7.48
C TYR A 45 -4.39 12.42 -8.75
N PRO A 46 -4.14 12.96 -9.96
CA PRO A 46 -4.01 12.15 -11.18
C PRO A 46 -2.83 11.17 -11.16
N LEU A 47 -1.78 11.44 -10.37
CA LEU A 47 -0.63 10.52 -10.25
C LEU A 47 -0.99 9.28 -9.44
N VAL A 48 -2.00 9.37 -8.57
CA VAL A 48 -2.45 8.29 -7.70
C VAL A 48 -3.66 7.56 -8.29
N VAL A 49 -4.70 8.29 -8.72
CA VAL A 49 -5.94 7.66 -9.21
C VAL A 49 -5.74 6.95 -10.55
N ASN A 50 -4.83 7.43 -11.40
CA ASN A 50 -4.48 6.77 -12.66
C ASN A 50 -3.41 5.70 -12.42
N LEU A 51 -3.82 4.47 -12.17
CA LEU A 51 -2.94 3.35 -11.84
C LEU A 51 -1.75 3.17 -12.81
N PRO A 52 -1.86 3.43 -14.15
CA PRO A 52 -0.71 3.46 -15.05
C PRO A 52 0.41 4.46 -14.69
N ASN A 53 0.16 5.41 -13.78
CA ASN A 53 1.19 6.34 -13.30
C ASN A 53 2.01 5.78 -12.12
N TRP A 54 1.52 4.75 -11.42
CA TRP A 54 2.17 4.18 -10.25
C TRP A 54 3.62 3.75 -10.50
N PRO A 55 3.99 3.07 -11.61
CA PRO A 55 5.37 2.71 -11.88
C PRO A 55 6.38 3.86 -11.89
N LYS A 56 5.92 5.12 -11.93
CA LYS A 56 6.78 6.30 -11.93
C LYS A 56 7.26 6.71 -10.52
N TRP A 57 6.56 6.25 -9.46
CA TRP A 57 6.82 6.65 -8.08
C TRP A 57 6.65 5.51 -7.06
N ASP A 58 5.95 4.44 -7.42
CA ASP A 58 5.69 3.32 -6.52
C ASP A 58 6.98 2.60 -6.13
N PRO A 59 7.26 2.43 -4.82
CA PRO A 59 8.48 1.82 -4.36
C PRO A 59 8.55 0.30 -4.62
N PHE A 60 7.42 -0.37 -4.82
CA PHE A 60 7.40 -1.80 -5.13
C PHE A 60 7.82 -2.06 -6.57
N THR A 61 7.33 -1.26 -7.51
CA THR A 61 7.78 -1.30 -8.91
C THR A 61 9.29 -1.00 -9.02
N GLU A 62 9.81 -0.10 -8.18
CA GLU A 62 11.25 0.19 -8.13
C GLU A 62 12.08 -1.01 -7.61
N GLN A 63 11.53 -1.82 -6.70
CA GLN A 63 12.18 -3.05 -6.21
C GLN A 63 12.28 -4.14 -7.29
N GLU A 64 11.29 -4.22 -8.19
CA GLU A 64 11.26 -5.19 -9.26
C GLU A 64 10.75 -4.58 -10.57
N PRO A 65 11.61 -3.81 -11.29
CA PRO A 65 11.23 -3.18 -12.56
C PRO A 65 10.84 -4.18 -13.66
N THR A 66 11.19 -5.46 -13.48
CA THR A 66 10.89 -6.55 -14.43
C THR A 66 9.53 -7.21 -14.19
N ALA A 67 8.84 -6.86 -13.10
CA ALA A 67 7.48 -7.36 -12.82
C ALA A 67 6.54 -6.99 -13.97
N LYS A 68 5.70 -7.95 -14.34
CA LYS A 68 4.73 -7.76 -15.42
C LYS A 68 3.51 -7.04 -14.88
N SER A 69 3.21 -5.88 -15.44
CA SER A 69 2.03 -5.08 -15.11
C SER A 69 1.01 -5.15 -16.24
N THR A 70 -0.27 -5.28 -15.87
CA THR A 70 -1.41 -5.22 -16.79
C THR A 70 -2.42 -4.21 -16.24
N PHE A 71 -2.94 -3.33 -17.08
CA PHE A 71 -3.92 -2.32 -16.71
C PHE A 71 -5.20 -2.54 -17.51
N VAL A 72 -6.35 -2.51 -16.83
CA VAL A 72 -7.68 -2.74 -17.42
C VAL A 72 -8.63 -1.62 -16.97
N GLY A 73 -9.57 -1.26 -17.84
CA GLY A 73 -10.53 -0.18 -17.59
C GLY A 73 -9.99 1.20 -17.97
N GLU A 74 -10.84 2.21 -17.82
CA GLU A 74 -10.48 3.61 -18.07
C GLU A 74 -9.67 4.17 -16.90
N PRO A 75 -8.44 4.68 -17.11
CA PRO A 75 -7.61 5.19 -16.03
C PRO A 75 -8.30 6.29 -15.21
N GLY A 76 -8.22 6.19 -13.89
CA GLY A 76 -8.78 7.17 -12.97
C GLY A 76 -10.27 7.03 -12.69
N THR A 77 -10.92 5.98 -13.19
CA THR A 77 -12.33 5.69 -12.94
C THR A 77 -12.52 4.52 -11.99
N ILE A 78 -13.71 4.45 -11.38
CA ILE A 78 -14.12 3.28 -10.59
C ILE A 78 -14.13 2.04 -11.49
N GLY A 79 -13.54 0.94 -11.00
CA GLY A 79 -13.37 -0.31 -11.74
C GLY A 79 -12.10 -0.38 -12.58
N SER A 80 -11.29 0.69 -12.66
CA SER A 80 -9.96 0.57 -13.24
C SER A 80 -9.08 -0.32 -12.36
N GLU A 81 -8.30 -1.21 -12.98
CA GLU A 81 -7.50 -2.22 -12.31
C GLU A 81 -6.06 -2.22 -12.80
N TRP A 82 -5.15 -2.45 -11.89
CA TRP A 82 -3.75 -2.79 -12.12
C TRP A 82 -3.46 -4.15 -11.51
N SER A 83 -2.99 -5.09 -12.34
CA SER A 83 -2.53 -6.40 -11.90
C SER A 83 -1.03 -6.52 -12.13
N TRP A 84 -0.33 -7.18 -11.22
CA TRP A 84 1.12 -7.41 -11.33
C TRP A 84 1.49 -8.87 -11.04
N VAL A 85 2.57 -9.31 -11.69
CA VAL A 85 3.20 -10.61 -11.47
C VAL A 85 4.70 -10.40 -11.33
N GLY A 86 5.23 -10.64 -10.15
CA GLY A 86 6.64 -10.52 -9.81
C GLY A 86 7.12 -11.65 -8.91
N GLU A 87 8.43 -11.87 -8.89
CA GLU A 87 9.09 -12.86 -8.02
C GLU A 87 9.36 -12.30 -6.62
N VAL A 88 9.67 -11.00 -6.55
CA VAL A 88 9.99 -10.28 -5.31
C VAL A 88 8.76 -9.61 -4.71
N ILE A 89 8.01 -8.84 -5.54
CA ILE A 89 6.81 -8.12 -5.09
C ILE A 89 5.56 -9.00 -5.06
N GLY A 90 5.68 -10.25 -5.50
CA GLY A 90 4.57 -11.20 -5.54
C GLY A 90 3.58 -10.96 -6.67
N THR A 91 2.42 -11.57 -6.55
CA THR A 91 1.33 -11.45 -7.54
C THR A 91 0.10 -10.87 -6.87
N GLY A 92 -0.51 -9.88 -7.51
CA GLY A 92 -1.71 -9.26 -6.96
C GLY A 92 -2.40 -8.33 -7.94
N SER A 93 -3.44 -7.68 -7.46
CA SER A 93 -4.16 -6.63 -8.18
C SER A 93 -4.63 -5.51 -7.26
N MET A 94 -4.90 -4.36 -7.84
CA MET A 94 -5.50 -3.20 -7.20
C MET A 94 -6.61 -2.66 -8.08
N THR A 95 -7.82 -2.56 -7.54
CA THR A 95 -9.00 -2.06 -8.23
C THR A 95 -9.52 -0.81 -7.54
N VAL A 96 -9.76 0.27 -8.28
CA VAL A 96 -10.35 1.51 -7.74
C VAL A 96 -11.83 1.28 -7.45
N GLU A 97 -12.25 1.48 -6.21
CA GLU A 97 -13.64 1.28 -5.76
C GLU A 97 -14.41 2.57 -5.50
N GLU A 98 -13.72 3.62 -5.08
CA GLU A 98 -14.35 4.89 -4.75
C GLU A 98 -13.40 6.05 -5.05
N VAL A 99 -13.94 7.13 -5.59
CA VAL A 99 -13.20 8.36 -5.85
C VAL A 99 -14.02 9.59 -5.49
N VAL A 100 -13.38 10.54 -4.81
CA VAL A 100 -13.86 11.92 -4.68
C VAL A 100 -12.75 12.79 -5.27
N PRO A 101 -12.97 13.43 -6.43
CA PRO A 101 -11.93 14.15 -7.15
C PRO A 101 -11.14 15.11 -6.25
N ASN A 102 -9.80 15.01 -6.32
CA ASN A 102 -8.84 15.82 -5.56
C ASN A 102 -8.94 15.73 -4.03
N ARG A 103 -9.68 14.75 -3.49
CA ARG A 103 -9.91 14.61 -2.05
C ARG A 103 -9.68 13.22 -1.51
N TYR A 104 -10.16 12.19 -2.22
CA TYR A 104 -10.15 10.83 -1.69
C TYR A 104 -10.12 9.78 -2.79
N ILE A 105 -9.40 8.67 -2.53
CA ILE A 105 -9.43 7.46 -3.35
C ILE A 105 -9.47 6.27 -2.39
N ARG A 106 -10.30 5.29 -2.70
CA ARG A 106 -10.25 3.97 -2.10
C ARG A 106 -10.10 2.93 -3.19
N SER A 107 -9.09 2.08 -3.00
CA SER A 107 -8.87 0.93 -3.86
C SER A 107 -8.86 -0.35 -3.03
N ARG A 108 -9.30 -1.44 -3.63
CA ARG A 108 -9.18 -2.78 -3.10
C ARG A 108 -7.90 -3.40 -3.66
N MET A 109 -7.02 -3.82 -2.77
CA MET A 109 -5.80 -4.55 -3.11
C MET A 109 -5.97 -6.01 -2.75
N GLU A 110 -5.69 -6.90 -3.70
CA GLU A 110 -5.71 -8.35 -3.51
C GLU A 110 -4.34 -8.92 -3.82
N MET A 111 -3.69 -9.48 -2.81
CA MET A 111 -2.49 -10.29 -3.00
C MET A 111 -2.91 -11.74 -3.22
N ILE A 112 -2.32 -12.38 -4.24
CA ILE A 112 -2.55 -13.79 -4.59
C ILE A 112 -1.38 -14.65 -4.09
N ALA A 113 -0.16 -14.15 -4.28
CA ALA A 113 1.07 -14.81 -3.87
C ALA A 113 2.05 -13.76 -3.31
N PRO A 114 2.93 -14.12 -2.34
CA PRO A 114 3.15 -15.47 -1.78
C PRO A 114 2.04 -15.95 -0.84
N GLN A 115 1.23 -15.06 -0.30
CA GLN A 115 0.12 -15.39 0.59
C GLN A 115 -1.12 -14.57 0.24
N PRO A 116 -2.29 -15.21 0.05
CA PRO A 116 -3.52 -14.50 -0.22
C PRO A 116 -3.86 -13.51 0.91
N MET A 117 -4.17 -12.28 0.52
CA MET A 117 -4.55 -11.21 1.45
C MET A 117 -5.39 -10.18 0.72
N VAL A 118 -6.39 -9.63 1.39
CA VAL A 118 -7.16 -8.50 0.91
C VAL A 118 -6.92 -7.31 1.82
N ALA A 119 -6.67 -6.16 1.21
CA ALA A 119 -6.48 -4.89 1.92
C ALA A 119 -7.24 -3.76 1.23
N GLN A 120 -7.50 -2.70 1.97
CA GLN A 120 -7.94 -1.43 1.42
C GLN A 120 -6.77 -0.48 1.36
N ASP A 121 -6.61 0.17 0.23
CA ASP A 121 -5.65 1.22 -0.03
C ASP A 121 -6.40 2.56 -0.11
N LEU A 122 -6.11 3.46 0.82
CA LEU A 122 -6.87 4.69 1.05
C LEU A 122 -5.95 5.89 0.91
N TRP A 123 -6.40 6.91 0.18
CA TRP A 123 -5.69 8.15 -0.04
C TRP A 123 -6.56 9.35 0.29
N ASP A 124 -6.05 10.21 1.16
CA ASP A 124 -6.67 11.49 1.51
C ASP A 124 -5.79 12.65 1.05
N PHE A 125 -6.39 13.63 0.38
CA PHE A 125 -5.76 14.85 -0.09
C PHE A 125 -6.40 16.05 0.62
N THR A 126 -5.69 16.60 1.60
CA THR A 126 -6.18 17.75 2.39
C THR A 126 -5.42 19.02 1.99
N PRO A 127 -6.07 20.05 1.47
CA PRO A 127 -5.43 21.33 1.17
C PRO A 127 -4.78 21.95 2.41
N THR A 128 -3.58 22.53 2.24
CA THR A 128 -2.86 23.31 3.24
C THR A 128 -2.54 24.70 2.70
N ALA A 129 -1.96 25.57 3.52
CA ALA A 129 -1.57 26.91 3.08
C ALA A 129 -0.49 26.91 2.00
N SER A 130 0.36 25.87 1.94
CA SER A 130 1.50 25.74 1.03
C SER A 130 1.32 24.70 -0.08
N GLY A 131 0.22 23.93 -0.08
CA GLY A 131 0.00 22.86 -1.04
C GLY A 131 -1.01 21.83 -0.55
N THR A 132 -0.61 20.57 -0.47
CA THR A 132 -1.50 19.46 -0.10
C THR A 132 -0.82 18.52 0.90
N LYS A 133 -1.53 18.22 1.98
CA LYS A 133 -1.20 17.10 2.86
C LYS A 133 -1.79 15.83 2.28
N VAL A 134 -0.93 14.90 1.88
CA VAL A 134 -1.30 13.60 1.35
C VAL A 134 -1.14 12.56 2.44
N THR A 135 -2.20 11.80 2.71
CA THR A 135 -2.20 10.67 3.67
C THR A 135 -2.47 9.37 2.92
N TRP A 136 -1.56 8.42 3.06
CA TRP A 136 -1.68 7.07 2.52
C TRP A 136 -1.92 6.09 3.66
N THR A 137 -3.03 5.35 3.59
CA THR A 137 -3.38 4.33 4.58
C THR A 137 -3.64 3.01 3.89
N VAL A 138 -3.00 1.95 4.36
CA VAL A 138 -3.33 0.58 4.00
C VAL A 138 -3.82 -0.16 5.22
N GLN A 139 -4.96 -0.83 5.10
CA GLN A 139 -5.58 -1.57 6.19
C GLN A 139 -6.19 -2.87 5.69
N GLY A 140 -6.23 -3.87 6.56
CA GLY A 140 -6.81 -5.18 6.24
C GLY A 140 -7.01 -6.04 7.47
N ASP A 141 -7.68 -7.15 7.28
CA ASP A 141 -7.90 -8.15 8.33
C ASP A 141 -6.72 -9.11 8.44
N LEU A 142 -6.58 -9.72 9.59
CA LEU A 142 -5.51 -10.66 9.94
C LEU A 142 -6.12 -11.99 10.32
N ASP A 143 -5.88 -13.01 9.50
CA ASP A 143 -6.37 -14.35 9.74
C ASP A 143 -5.77 -14.97 10.99
N TYR A 144 -6.62 -15.65 11.74
CA TYR A 144 -6.19 -16.39 12.93
C TYR A 144 -5.60 -17.76 12.56
N PRO A 145 -4.57 -18.20 13.25
CA PRO A 145 -3.76 -17.51 14.23
C PRO A 145 -2.53 -16.80 13.65
N MET A 146 -2.03 -17.24 12.48
CA MET A 146 -0.74 -16.82 11.91
C MET A 146 -0.74 -15.36 11.46
N GLY A 147 -1.80 -14.91 10.79
CA GLY A 147 -1.95 -13.53 10.33
C GLY A 147 -1.83 -12.52 11.48
N ARG A 148 -2.42 -12.82 12.64
CA ARG A 148 -2.35 -11.96 13.81
C ARG A 148 -0.94 -11.84 14.39
N ILE A 149 -0.17 -12.92 14.37
CA ILE A 149 1.25 -12.88 14.78
C ILE A 149 2.06 -12.08 13.77
N PHE A 150 1.83 -12.29 12.46
CA PHE A 150 2.49 -11.54 11.40
C PHE A 150 2.16 -10.04 11.47
N GLY A 151 0.93 -9.70 11.85
CA GLY A 151 0.47 -8.33 12.04
C GLY A 151 1.33 -7.48 12.99
N LEU A 152 1.99 -8.10 13.98
CA LEU A 152 2.91 -7.40 14.88
C LEU A 152 4.13 -6.80 14.15
N PHE A 153 4.47 -7.33 12.99
CA PHE A 153 5.65 -6.92 12.22
C PHE A 153 5.29 -6.05 11.00
N MET A 154 4.02 -5.97 10.63
CA MET A 154 3.56 -5.26 9.43
C MET A 154 4.02 -3.80 9.40
N GLU A 155 3.88 -3.08 10.51
CA GLU A 155 4.31 -1.68 10.63
C GLU A 155 5.83 -1.54 10.37
N SER A 156 6.64 -2.41 10.96
CA SER A 156 8.10 -2.39 10.82
C SER A 156 8.56 -2.77 9.41
N LEU A 157 7.83 -3.69 8.75
CA LEU A 157 8.18 -4.18 7.42
C LEU A 157 7.77 -3.21 6.32
N MET A 158 6.60 -2.58 6.45
CA MET A 158 5.99 -1.82 5.37
C MET A 158 6.12 -0.29 5.53
N GLY A 159 6.29 0.18 6.77
CA GLY A 159 6.26 1.61 7.06
C GLY A 159 7.30 2.42 6.29
N SER A 160 8.54 1.96 6.24
CA SER A 160 9.62 2.61 5.50
C SER A 160 9.39 2.59 3.98
N THR A 161 8.76 1.54 3.46
CA THR A 161 8.42 1.43 2.03
C THR A 161 7.36 2.48 1.65
N PHE A 162 6.35 2.68 2.49
CA PHE A 162 5.33 3.72 2.26
C PHE A 162 5.90 5.12 2.37
N GLU A 163 6.81 5.37 3.32
CA GLU A 163 7.53 6.64 3.42
C GLU A 163 8.33 6.94 2.15
N LYS A 164 9.02 5.93 1.61
CA LYS A 164 9.74 6.04 0.33
C LYS A 164 8.80 6.35 -0.84
N GLY A 165 7.65 5.67 -0.91
CA GLY A 165 6.62 5.92 -1.93
C GLY A 165 6.11 7.36 -1.90
N LEU A 166 5.75 7.85 -0.71
CA LEU A 166 5.31 9.23 -0.54
C LEU A 166 6.41 10.26 -0.87
N ALA A 167 7.67 9.97 -0.55
CA ALA A 167 8.79 10.83 -0.92
C ALA A 167 9.00 10.88 -2.45
N ASN A 168 8.85 9.74 -3.14
CA ASN A 168 8.89 9.67 -4.60
C ASN A 168 7.73 10.43 -5.24
N LEU A 169 6.51 10.26 -4.72
CA LEU A 169 5.32 10.99 -5.18
C LEU A 169 5.49 12.51 -5.00
N LYS A 170 6.01 12.95 -3.84
CA LYS A 170 6.33 14.35 -3.58
C LYS A 170 7.29 14.89 -4.63
N ARG A 171 8.42 14.25 -4.81
CA ARG A 171 9.45 14.66 -5.79
C ARG A 171 8.87 14.75 -7.20
N LEU A 172 8.08 13.75 -7.63
CA LEU A 172 7.47 13.72 -8.97
C LEU A 172 6.47 14.87 -9.15
N SER A 173 5.63 15.12 -8.14
CA SER A 173 4.60 16.18 -8.18
C SER A 173 5.22 17.57 -8.26
N GLU A 174 6.23 17.84 -7.42
CA GLU A 174 6.91 19.14 -7.37
C GLU A 174 7.71 19.44 -8.64
N GLN A 175 8.32 18.41 -9.27
CA GLN A 175 8.98 18.55 -10.58
C GLN A 175 8.02 18.94 -11.70
N GLN A 176 6.81 18.41 -11.70
CA GLN A 176 5.79 18.77 -12.70
C GLN A 176 5.28 20.20 -12.54
N THR A 177 5.30 20.74 -11.32
CA THR A 177 4.91 22.15 -11.06
C THR A 177 5.94 23.15 -11.60
N VAL A 178 7.22 22.78 -11.62
CA VAL A 178 8.34 23.65 -12.07
C VAL A 178 8.50 23.65 -13.60
N ALA A 179 8.06 22.61 -14.32
CA ALA A 179 8.27 22.43 -15.76
C ALA A 179 7.46 23.33 -16.72
N PRO A 180 6.32 23.96 -16.38
CA PRO A 180 5.50 24.74 -17.33
C PRO A 180 6.08 26.09 -17.77
N LEU A 181 7.16 26.59 -17.18
CA LEU A 181 7.63 27.98 -17.44
C LEU A 181 8.75 28.09 -18.50
N SER A 182 9.20 26.99 -19.11
CA SER A 182 10.35 27.03 -20.06
C SER A 182 10.03 26.85 -21.54
N SER A 183 8.76 26.79 -21.96
CA SER A 183 8.42 26.54 -23.37
C SER A 183 7.56 27.61 -24.04
N ASN A 184 7.81 28.90 -23.79
CA ASN A 184 7.25 29.93 -24.68
C ASN A 184 8.02 31.25 -24.63
N ASP A 185 9.32 31.20 -25.01
CA ASP A 185 10.01 32.42 -25.46
C ASP A 185 10.99 32.08 -26.59
N SER A 186 10.46 31.92 -27.78
CA SER A 186 11.20 31.96 -29.04
C SER A 186 10.22 32.10 -30.20
N ARG A 187 9.68 33.28 -30.44
CA ARG A 187 9.60 33.93 -31.76
C ARG A 187 8.74 35.20 -31.71
#